data_273180a0c1501952298584c3e429730c
#
_entry.id   273180a0c1501952298584c3e429730c
#
_cell.length_a   1.000
_cell.length_b   1.000
_cell.length_c   1.000
_cell.angle_alpha   90.00
_cell.angle_beta   90.00
_cell.angle_gamma   90.00
#
_symmetry.space_group_name_H-M   'P 1'
#
loop_
_entity.id
_entity.type
_entity.pdbx_description
1 polymer ?
#
loop_
_entity_poly.entity_id
_entity_poly.type
_entity_poly.pdbx_seq_one_letter_code
_entity_poly.pdbx_strand_id
1 'polypeptide(L)'
;DYRGLRLIRRKHRDGQCYFVANQGTAVLDTWFEPVRRAISADMMDPMTGEIHQAASIAREGGGAFHLRLEPAQSMIIRTWAATGPSPSPQAWHVPDAAGAVLAGPWNVAFVSGGPVLPAAYETRELKSWTDNGDPTTEKFGGTALYTTRFDAVGPGPWILDLGEVKHSARIRINGIDQGIRFMAPYRIVVGGLKEKDNLLEVEVTNLA
;
A
#
# COMPACT_ATOMS: atom_id res chain seq x y z
N ASP A 1 -0.07 -23.01 -5.52
CA ASP A 1 1.38 -22.92 -5.31
C ASP A 1 1.67 -21.74 -4.38
N TYR A 2 2.17 -22.03 -3.17
CA TYR A 2 2.48 -21.01 -2.15
C TYR A 2 3.94 -20.55 -2.22
N ARG A 3 4.59 -20.66 -3.37
CA ARG A 3 5.96 -20.19 -3.56
C ARG A 3 6.05 -18.69 -3.27
N GLY A 4 6.96 -18.32 -2.36
CA GLY A 4 7.10 -16.95 -1.91
C GLY A 4 6.22 -16.56 -0.71
N LEU A 5 5.18 -17.31 -0.38
CA LEU A 5 4.40 -17.03 0.81
C LEU A 5 5.18 -17.43 2.08
N ARG A 6 5.34 -16.49 3.00
CA ARG A 6 5.83 -16.72 4.34
C ARG A 6 4.66 -16.61 5.32
N LEU A 7 4.69 -17.44 6.35
CA LEU A 7 3.57 -17.58 7.26
C LEU A 7 4.06 -17.80 8.69
N ILE A 8 3.48 -17.04 9.63
CA ILE A 8 3.58 -17.27 11.06
C ILE A 8 2.17 -17.50 11.59
N ARG A 9 1.98 -18.56 12.37
CA ARG A 9 0.69 -18.93 12.94
C ARG A 9 0.70 -18.84 14.46
N ARG A 10 -0.38 -18.29 15.02
CA ARG A 10 -0.65 -18.31 16.46
C ARG A 10 -2.07 -18.82 16.71
N LYS A 11 -2.24 -19.62 17.81
CA LYS A 11 -3.55 -20.06 18.29
C LYS A 11 -4.12 -18.98 19.20
N HIS A 12 -5.42 -18.73 19.09
CA HIS A 12 -6.20 -17.98 20.07
C HIS A 12 -7.44 -18.81 20.49
N ARG A 13 -8.26 -18.27 21.39
CA ARG A 13 -9.36 -19.01 22.02
C ARG A 13 -10.33 -19.62 21.00
N ASP A 14 -10.74 -18.84 20.00
CA ASP A 14 -11.85 -19.14 19.09
C ASP A 14 -11.40 -19.43 17.65
N GLY A 15 -10.10 -19.64 17.44
CA GLY A 15 -9.54 -19.92 16.11
C GLY A 15 -8.03 -19.78 16.04
N GLN A 16 -7.55 -19.29 14.90
CA GLN A 16 -6.13 -19.09 14.64
C GLN A 16 -5.89 -17.74 13.98
N CYS A 17 -4.73 -17.18 14.22
CA CYS A 17 -4.24 -15.97 13.58
C CYS A 17 -3.00 -16.31 12.75
N TYR A 18 -3.00 -15.91 11.50
CA TYR A 18 -1.90 -16.08 10.57
C TYR A 18 -1.40 -14.71 10.14
N PHE A 19 -0.12 -14.43 10.33
CA PHE A 19 0.55 -13.37 9.60
C PHE A 19 1.12 -13.98 8.33
N VAL A 20 0.71 -13.48 7.19
CA VAL A 20 1.15 -13.96 5.87
C VAL A 20 1.82 -12.82 5.11
N ALA A 21 2.90 -13.12 4.39
CA ALA A 21 3.61 -12.14 3.58
C ALA A 21 4.04 -12.77 2.25
N ASN A 22 3.84 -12.04 1.17
CA ASN A 22 4.32 -12.43 -0.14
C ASN A 22 5.76 -11.90 -0.34
N GLN A 23 6.74 -12.79 -0.18
CA GLN A 23 8.15 -12.49 -0.45
C GLN A 23 8.58 -12.89 -1.86
N GLY A 24 7.63 -13.32 -2.70
CA GLY A 24 7.86 -13.57 -4.12
C GLY A 24 7.82 -12.30 -4.95
N THR A 25 8.11 -12.45 -6.25
CA THR A 25 8.13 -11.35 -7.23
C THR A 25 6.85 -11.24 -8.06
N ALA A 26 5.92 -12.19 -7.88
CA ALA A 26 4.64 -12.21 -8.57
C ALA A 26 3.48 -12.02 -7.58
N VAL A 27 2.35 -11.54 -8.07
CA VAL A 27 1.10 -11.50 -7.30
C VAL A 27 0.72 -12.91 -6.90
N LEU A 28 0.43 -13.10 -5.63
CA LEU A 28 -0.20 -14.30 -5.10
C LEU A 28 -1.71 -14.09 -5.12
N ASP A 29 -2.44 -14.92 -5.84
CA ASP A 29 -3.90 -14.94 -5.86
C ASP A 29 -4.36 -16.38 -5.69
N THR A 30 -4.94 -16.71 -4.53
CA THR A 30 -5.16 -18.12 -4.14
C THR A 30 -6.27 -18.25 -3.10
N TRP A 31 -6.67 -19.49 -2.86
CA TRP A 31 -7.54 -19.87 -1.75
C TRP A 31 -6.67 -20.41 -0.61
N PHE A 32 -6.56 -19.63 0.46
CA PHE A 32 -5.85 -20.02 1.68
C PHE A 32 -6.66 -21.01 2.49
N GLU A 33 -6.11 -22.18 2.73
CA GLU A 33 -6.71 -23.23 3.58
C GLU A 33 -6.05 -23.23 4.96
N PRO A 34 -6.76 -22.89 6.03
CA PRO A 34 -6.21 -22.91 7.37
C PRO A 34 -5.97 -24.35 7.84
N VAL A 35 -4.94 -24.57 8.65
CA VAL A 35 -4.59 -25.90 9.19
C VAL A 35 -5.71 -26.50 10.05
N ARG A 36 -6.54 -25.67 10.66
CA ARG A 36 -7.71 -26.11 11.42
C ARG A 36 -8.98 -25.62 10.75
N ARG A 37 -10.01 -26.44 10.81
CA ARG A 37 -11.34 -26.09 10.32
C ARG A 37 -11.75 -24.70 10.80
N ALA A 38 -12.17 -23.88 9.86
CA ALA A 38 -12.72 -22.55 10.11
C ALA A 38 -13.99 -22.38 9.27
N ILE A 39 -14.92 -21.56 9.76
CA ILE A 39 -16.18 -21.24 9.09
C ILE A 39 -16.06 -19.87 8.41
N SER A 40 -15.37 -18.95 9.05
CA SER A 40 -15.10 -17.61 8.52
C SER A 40 -13.69 -17.15 8.84
N ALA A 41 -13.24 -16.09 8.16
CA ALA A 41 -12.00 -15.41 8.46
C ALA A 41 -12.14 -13.92 8.25
N ASP A 42 -11.41 -13.16 9.07
CA ASP A 42 -11.20 -11.72 8.89
C ASP A 42 -9.81 -11.51 8.27
N MET A 43 -9.75 -10.61 7.30
CA MET A 43 -8.53 -10.05 6.73
C MET A 43 -8.24 -8.73 7.39
N MET A 44 -7.06 -8.59 7.97
CA MET A 44 -6.63 -7.39 8.68
C MET A 44 -5.38 -6.86 7.98
N ASP A 45 -5.48 -5.69 7.37
CA ASP A 45 -4.36 -5.06 6.68
C ASP A 45 -3.46 -4.34 7.70
N PRO A 46 -2.22 -4.79 7.92
CA PRO A 46 -1.32 -4.13 8.87
C PRO A 46 -0.83 -2.75 8.40
N MET A 47 -0.99 -2.41 7.12
CA MET A 47 -0.63 -1.10 6.57
C MET A 47 -1.70 -0.04 6.89
N THR A 48 -2.97 -0.41 6.81
CA THR A 48 -4.10 0.53 6.97
C THR A 48 -4.83 0.37 8.30
N GLY A 49 -4.72 -0.80 8.93
CA GLY A 49 -5.51 -1.18 10.11
C GLY A 49 -6.95 -1.58 9.79
N GLU A 50 -7.32 -1.62 8.52
CA GLU A 50 -8.66 -2.05 8.09
C GLU A 50 -8.89 -3.54 8.33
N ILE A 51 -10.13 -3.87 8.65
CA ILE A 51 -10.56 -5.25 8.92
C ILE A 51 -11.80 -5.56 8.08
N HIS A 52 -11.70 -6.61 7.29
CA HIS A 52 -12.76 -7.06 6.39
C HIS A 52 -12.99 -8.56 6.50
N GLN A 53 -14.19 -9.02 6.17
CA GLN A 53 -14.48 -10.44 6.07
C GLN A 53 -13.90 -11.01 4.78
N ALA A 54 -13.17 -12.12 4.89
CA ALA A 54 -12.67 -12.83 3.72
C ALA A 54 -13.80 -13.48 2.92
N ALA A 55 -13.73 -13.40 1.59
CA ALA A 55 -14.53 -14.27 0.74
C ALA A 55 -14.14 -15.73 0.98
N SER A 56 -15.13 -16.63 1.08
CA SER A 56 -14.90 -18.04 1.41
C SER A 56 -15.59 -18.98 0.45
N ILE A 57 -15.00 -20.15 0.29
CA ILE A 57 -15.62 -21.31 -0.38
C ILE A 57 -15.58 -22.51 0.56
N ALA A 58 -16.59 -23.35 0.47
CA ALA A 58 -16.64 -24.59 1.25
C ALA A 58 -15.61 -25.59 0.72
N ARG A 59 -14.93 -26.29 1.63
CA ARG A 59 -14.03 -27.41 1.39
C ARG A 59 -14.34 -28.53 2.36
N GLU A 60 -13.88 -29.74 2.06
CA GLU A 60 -14.12 -30.94 2.90
C GLU A 60 -13.63 -30.75 4.36
N GLY A 61 -12.51 -30.02 4.55
CA GLY A 61 -11.93 -29.71 5.87
C GLY A 61 -12.42 -28.42 6.52
N GLY A 62 -13.32 -27.64 5.89
CA GLY A 62 -13.78 -26.34 6.39
C GLY A 62 -13.87 -25.28 5.27
N GLY A 63 -13.68 -24.00 5.62
CA GLY A 63 -13.60 -22.92 4.64
C GLY A 63 -12.20 -22.72 4.08
N ALA A 64 -12.10 -22.44 2.78
CA ALA A 64 -10.94 -21.81 2.19
C ALA A 64 -11.24 -20.33 1.92
N PHE A 65 -10.26 -19.46 2.13
CA PHE A 65 -10.44 -18.00 2.14
C PHE A 65 -9.61 -17.36 1.03
N HIS A 66 -10.25 -16.50 0.26
CA HIS A 66 -9.57 -15.83 -0.85
C HIS A 66 -8.49 -14.89 -0.32
N LEU A 67 -7.27 -15.07 -0.77
CA LEU A 67 -6.10 -14.28 -0.41
C LEU A 67 -5.41 -13.79 -1.67
N ARG A 68 -5.31 -12.47 -1.81
CA ARG A 68 -4.54 -11.84 -2.87
C ARG A 68 -3.51 -10.91 -2.23
N LEU A 69 -2.23 -11.11 -2.57
CA LEU A 69 -1.12 -10.31 -2.08
C LEU A 69 -0.21 -9.90 -3.24
N GLU A 70 0.02 -8.62 -3.37
CA GLU A 70 1.08 -8.09 -4.23
C GLU A 70 2.46 -8.49 -3.68
N PRO A 71 3.54 -8.45 -4.48
CA PRO A 71 4.89 -8.59 -3.97
C PRO A 71 5.18 -7.65 -2.80
N ALA A 72 5.83 -8.16 -1.76
CA ALA A 72 6.12 -7.50 -0.49
C ALA A 72 4.91 -7.15 0.40
N GLN A 73 3.69 -7.38 -0.04
CA GLN A 73 2.50 -7.17 0.78
C GLN A 73 2.34 -8.24 1.85
N SER A 74 1.79 -7.84 2.99
CA SER A 74 1.42 -8.73 4.08
C SER A 74 -0.04 -8.56 4.50
N MET A 75 -0.58 -9.59 5.16
CA MET A 75 -1.94 -9.63 5.67
C MET A 75 -1.99 -10.43 6.96
N ILE A 76 -2.85 -10.05 7.88
CA ILE A 76 -3.20 -10.88 9.03
C ILE A 76 -4.54 -11.53 8.75
N ILE A 77 -4.58 -12.87 8.81
CA ILE A 77 -5.79 -13.66 8.62
C ILE A 77 -6.19 -14.21 9.98
N ARG A 78 -7.33 -13.79 10.51
CA ARG A 78 -7.90 -14.32 11.73
C ARG A 78 -9.06 -15.25 11.40
N THR A 79 -8.92 -16.54 11.69
CA THR A 79 -9.96 -17.54 11.42
C THR A 79 -10.85 -17.76 12.63
N TRP A 80 -12.11 -18.12 12.36
CA TRP A 80 -13.14 -18.36 13.36
C TRP A 80 -13.79 -19.73 13.19
N ALA A 81 -14.08 -20.40 14.31
CA ALA A 81 -14.86 -21.65 14.32
C ALA A 81 -16.35 -21.43 14.06
N ALA A 82 -16.82 -20.20 14.12
CA ALA A 82 -18.17 -19.72 13.82
C ALA A 82 -18.10 -18.51 12.89
N THR A 83 -19.22 -17.85 12.63
CA THR A 83 -19.23 -16.57 11.87
C THR A 83 -18.46 -15.51 12.67
N GLY A 84 -17.49 -14.88 12.04
CA GLY A 84 -16.71 -13.79 12.62
C GLY A 84 -17.47 -12.46 12.68
N PRO A 85 -16.93 -11.48 13.39
CA PRO A 85 -17.62 -10.21 13.66
C PRO A 85 -17.55 -9.20 12.50
N SER A 86 -16.71 -9.40 11.50
CA SER A 86 -16.50 -8.39 10.46
C SER A 86 -17.70 -8.23 9.55
N PRO A 87 -18.28 -7.04 9.46
CA PRO A 87 -19.50 -6.80 8.70
C PRO A 87 -19.27 -6.61 7.19
N SER A 88 -18.09 -6.15 6.80
CA SER A 88 -17.79 -5.78 5.41
C SER A 88 -16.95 -6.84 4.70
N PRO A 89 -17.30 -7.25 3.49
CA PRO A 89 -16.47 -8.14 2.70
C PRO A 89 -15.16 -7.46 2.28
N GLN A 90 -14.08 -8.25 2.17
CA GLN A 90 -12.81 -7.78 1.62
C GLN A 90 -12.99 -7.44 0.13
N ALA A 91 -12.66 -6.23 -0.25
CA ALA A 91 -12.55 -5.80 -1.63
C ALA A 91 -11.09 -5.88 -2.11
N TRP A 92 -10.89 -6.41 -3.30
CA TRP A 92 -9.60 -6.43 -3.97
C TRP A 92 -9.63 -5.49 -5.15
N HIS A 93 -8.81 -4.45 -5.11
CA HIS A 93 -8.70 -3.51 -6.21
C HIS A 93 -7.58 -3.96 -7.16
N VAL A 94 -7.95 -4.29 -8.38
CA VAL A 94 -7.03 -4.70 -9.44
C VAL A 94 -7.14 -3.67 -10.55
N PRO A 95 -6.02 -3.14 -11.06
CA PRO A 95 -6.07 -2.26 -12.23
C PRO A 95 -6.71 -2.99 -13.42
N ASP A 96 -7.68 -2.37 -14.06
CA ASP A 96 -8.40 -2.89 -15.23
C ASP A 96 -7.85 -2.32 -16.55
N ALA A 97 -7.00 -1.32 -16.46
CA ALA A 97 -6.39 -0.63 -17.61
C ALA A 97 -4.92 -0.28 -17.33
N ALA A 98 -4.20 0.04 -18.38
CA ALA A 98 -2.87 0.62 -18.27
C ALA A 98 -2.96 1.99 -17.58
N GLY A 99 -2.14 2.20 -16.56
CA GLY A 99 -2.08 3.46 -15.83
C GLY A 99 -1.50 4.60 -16.69
N ALA A 100 -1.82 5.83 -16.33
CA ALA A 100 -1.18 7.03 -16.85
C ALA A 100 -0.06 7.49 -15.89
N VAL A 101 1.08 7.87 -16.46
CA VAL A 101 2.18 8.45 -15.68
C VAL A 101 1.89 9.91 -15.40
N LEU A 102 2.02 10.33 -14.15
CA LEU A 102 1.96 11.73 -13.76
C LEU A 102 3.32 12.39 -14.08
N ALA A 103 3.41 12.95 -15.28
CA ALA A 103 4.67 13.47 -15.84
C ALA A 103 5.17 14.78 -15.19
N GLY A 104 4.42 15.35 -14.24
CA GLY A 104 4.76 16.65 -13.63
C GLY A 104 4.42 17.85 -14.51
N PRO A 105 5.00 19.04 -14.23
CA PRO A 105 6.17 19.26 -13.38
C PRO A 105 5.93 18.96 -11.90
N TRP A 106 6.97 18.55 -11.23
CA TRP A 106 7.00 18.31 -9.80
C TRP A 106 7.84 19.39 -9.11
N ASN A 107 7.26 20.02 -8.10
CA ASN A 107 8.02 20.87 -7.20
C ASN A 107 8.46 20.01 -6.00
N VAL A 108 9.75 20.08 -5.66
CA VAL A 108 10.36 19.35 -4.55
C VAL A 108 10.91 20.35 -3.56
N ALA A 109 10.36 20.37 -2.36
CA ALA A 109 10.78 21.24 -1.27
C ALA A 109 11.20 20.40 -0.05
N PHE A 110 12.37 20.68 0.51
CA PHE A 110 12.85 20.02 1.70
C PHE A 110 12.28 20.71 2.93
N VAL A 111 11.51 19.97 3.76
CA VAL A 111 10.70 20.57 4.83
C VAL A 111 11.23 20.32 6.23
N SER A 112 11.96 19.23 6.44
CA SER A 112 12.61 18.93 7.73
C SER A 112 13.76 17.95 7.56
N GLY A 113 14.79 18.06 8.38
CA GLY A 113 15.96 17.16 8.34
C GLY A 113 17.29 17.92 8.45
N GLY A 114 18.37 17.28 8.05
CA GLY A 114 19.73 17.85 8.17
C GLY A 114 20.76 17.18 7.25
N PRO A 115 22.01 17.67 7.33
CA PRO A 115 22.51 18.73 8.21
C PRO A 115 22.05 20.15 7.82
N VAL A 116 21.70 20.37 6.56
CA VAL A 116 21.18 21.64 6.03
C VAL A 116 20.02 21.34 5.10
N LEU A 117 18.97 22.15 5.13
CA LEU A 117 17.87 22.03 4.17
C LEU A 117 18.32 22.45 2.78
N PRO A 118 18.31 21.56 1.78
CA PRO A 118 18.62 21.91 0.41
C PRO A 118 17.62 22.91 -0.18
N ALA A 119 18.02 23.60 -1.23
CA ALA A 119 17.12 24.47 -1.98
C ALA A 119 16.02 23.66 -2.68
N ALA A 120 14.82 24.20 -2.76
CA ALA A 120 13.75 23.62 -3.54
C ALA A 120 14.08 23.64 -5.03
N TYR A 121 13.58 22.65 -5.78
CA TYR A 121 13.79 22.55 -7.22
C TYR A 121 12.53 22.01 -7.93
N GLU A 122 12.48 22.21 -9.24
CA GLU A 122 11.45 21.64 -10.10
C GLU A 122 12.06 20.51 -10.96
N THR A 123 11.31 19.42 -11.18
CA THR A 123 11.74 18.32 -12.02
C THR A 123 10.55 17.69 -12.77
N ARG A 124 10.85 17.06 -13.89
CA ARG A 124 9.90 16.17 -14.60
C ARG A 124 10.27 14.71 -14.46
N GLU A 125 11.43 14.41 -13.90
CA GLU A 125 11.92 13.07 -13.66
C GLU A 125 12.00 12.82 -12.15
N LEU A 126 11.21 11.88 -11.66
CA LEU A 126 11.24 11.46 -10.25
C LEU A 126 12.37 10.43 -10.09
N LYS A 127 13.34 10.77 -9.26
CA LYS A 127 14.45 9.94 -8.83
C LYS A 127 14.79 10.25 -7.38
N SER A 128 15.68 9.44 -6.77
CA SER A 128 16.18 9.78 -5.44
C SER A 128 16.82 11.18 -5.48
N TRP A 129 16.54 12.01 -4.48
CA TRP A 129 17.22 13.31 -4.38
C TRP A 129 18.72 13.18 -4.12
N THR A 130 19.17 12.02 -3.60
CA THR A 130 20.60 11.69 -3.45
C THR A 130 21.30 11.55 -4.80
N ASP A 131 20.56 11.29 -5.87
CA ASP A 131 21.08 11.11 -7.24
C ASP A 131 20.93 12.40 -8.07
N ASN A 132 20.63 13.51 -7.41
CA ASN A 132 20.37 14.80 -8.07
C ASN A 132 21.67 15.53 -8.49
N GLY A 133 22.83 15.08 -8.00
CA GLY A 133 24.14 15.68 -8.30
C GLY A 133 24.45 16.96 -7.51
N ASP A 134 23.61 17.31 -6.55
CA ASP A 134 23.88 18.39 -5.59
C ASP A 134 24.43 17.80 -4.29
N PRO A 135 25.64 18.17 -3.87
CA PRO A 135 26.26 17.67 -2.64
C PRO A 135 25.43 17.90 -1.35
N THR A 136 24.53 18.87 -1.34
CA THR A 136 23.59 19.11 -0.24
C THR A 136 22.49 18.08 -0.19
N THR A 137 21.92 17.72 -1.33
CA THR A 137 20.89 16.68 -1.40
C THR A 137 21.45 15.28 -1.20
N GLU A 138 22.68 14.99 -1.65
CA GLU A 138 23.35 13.71 -1.44
C GLU A 138 23.49 13.34 0.03
N LYS A 139 23.74 14.33 0.88
CA LYS A 139 23.97 14.15 2.33
C LYS A 139 22.73 14.42 3.18
N PHE A 140 21.60 14.73 2.54
CA PHE A 140 20.41 15.12 3.25
C PHE A 140 19.62 13.89 3.71
N GLY A 141 19.41 13.79 5.02
CA GLY A 141 18.44 12.89 5.64
C GLY A 141 17.27 13.68 6.22
N GLY A 142 16.06 13.31 5.85
CA GLY A 142 14.88 14.02 6.32
C GLY A 142 13.66 13.85 5.42
N THR A 143 12.83 14.89 5.37
CA THR A 143 11.55 14.87 4.65
C THR A 143 11.56 15.91 3.54
N ALA A 144 11.19 15.48 2.34
CA ALA A 144 10.90 16.33 1.19
C ALA A 144 9.41 16.22 0.80
N LEU A 145 8.82 17.36 0.47
CA LEU A 145 7.48 17.48 -0.07
C LEU A 145 7.53 17.58 -1.59
N TYR A 146 6.94 16.59 -2.25
CA TYR A 146 6.73 16.57 -3.70
C TYR A 146 5.33 17.03 -4.00
N THR A 147 5.17 18.03 -4.87
CA THR A 147 3.86 18.52 -5.27
C THR A 147 3.72 18.54 -6.79
N THR A 148 2.56 18.16 -7.28
CA THR A 148 2.17 18.29 -8.68
C THR A 148 0.67 18.46 -8.83
N ARG A 149 0.25 18.95 -10.00
CA ARG A 149 -1.16 19.00 -10.38
C ARG A 149 -1.42 18.03 -11.52
N PHE A 150 -2.61 17.44 -11.51
CA PHE A 150 -3.02 16.48 -12.52
C PHE A 150 -4.52 16.47 -12.73
N ASP A 151 -4.93 16.00 -13.89
CA ASP A 151 -6.32 15.75 -14.25
C ASP A 151 -6.63 14.27 -14.08
N ALA A 152 -7.81 13.94 -13.55
CA ALA A 152 -8.26 12.55 -13.45
C ALA A 152 -8.62 12.00 -14.84
N VAL A 153 -8.27 10.74 -15.08
CA VAL A 153 -8.60 10.04 -16.33
C VAL A 153 -9.77 9.10 -16.08
N GLY A 154 -10.96 9.51 -16.50
CA GLY A 154 -12.18 8.71 -16.37
C GLY A 154 -12.75 8.65 -14.94
N PRO A 155 -13.78 7.84 -14.70
CA PRO A 155 -14.39 7.64 -13.40
C PRO A 155 -13.51 6.74 -12.51
N GLY A 156 -13.49 7.03 -11.19
CA GLY A 156 -12.75 6.25 -10.20
C GLY A 156 -13.58 5.13 -9.56
N PRO A 157 -12.99 4.40 -8.58
CA PRO A 157 -11.74 4.73 -7.86
C PRO A 157 -10.48 4.49 -8.69
N TRP A 158 -9.37 5.14 -8.30
CA TRP A 158 -8.07 4.99 -8.94
C TRP A 158 -7.06 4.34 -7.99
N ILE A 159 -6.06 3.70 -8.55
CA ILE A 159 -4.89 3.26 -7.80
C ILE A 159 -3.75 4.25 -8.09
N LEU A 160 -3.33 4.99 -7.07
CA LEU A 160 -2.11 5.79 -7.12
C LEU A 160 -0.93 4.87 -6.76
N ASP A 161 -0.01 4.71 -7.70
CA ASP A 161 1.23 3.95 -7.52
C ASP A 161 2.40 4.91 -7.46
N LEU A 162 3.10 4.95 -6.33
CA LEU A 162 4.28 5.81 -6.14
C LEU A 162 5.58 5.16 -6.65
N GLY A 163 5.50 3.91 -7.14
CA GLY A 163 6.67 3.17 -7.56
C GLY A 163 7.58 2.80 -6.39
N GLU A 164 8.83 3.20 -6.45
CA GLU A 164 9.82 2.96 -5.40
C GLU A 164 9.96 4.19 -4.50
N VAL A 165 9.78 4.01 -3.21
CA VAL A 165 9.91 5.06 -2.19
C VAL A 165 10.90 4.63 -1.12
N LYS A 166 11.73 5.54 -0.64
CA LYS A 166 12.69 5.31 0.46
C LYS A 166 12.56 6.43 1.52
N HIS A 167 11.95 6.15 2.69
CA HIS A 167 11.43 4.86 3.18
C HIS A 167 9.93 4.94 3.42
N SER A 168 9.37 6.14 3.58
CA SER A 168 7.93 6.32 3.79
C SER A 168 7.40 7.49 2.97
N ALA A 169 6.12 7.40 2.61
CA ALA A 169 5.39 8.44 1.91
C ALA A 169 4.06 8.71 2.60
N ARG A 170 3.79 9.96 2.97
CA ARG A 170 2.47 10.45 3.35
C ARG A 170 1.84 11.14 2.17
N ILE A 171 0.62 10.75 1.84
CA ILE A 171 -0.06 11.20 0.63
C ILE A 171 -1.24 12.10 1.02
N ARG A 172 -1.34 13.26 0.37
CA ARG A 172 -2.53 14.12 0.41
C ARG A 172 -2.99 14.43 -1.00
N ILE A 173 -4.30 14.47 -1.21
CA ILE A 173 -4.90 14.91 -2.48
C ILE A 173 -5.95 15.96 -2.17
N ASN A 174 -5.82 17.13 -2.78
CA ASN A 174 -6.69 18.28 -2.53
C ASN A 174 -6.78 18.65 -1.04
N GLY A 175 -5.68 18.49 -0.30
CA GLY A 175 -5.62 18.74 1.15
C GLY A 175 -6.19 17.62 2.03
N ILE A 176 -6.76 16.56 1.44
CA ILE A 176 -7.30 15.42 2.18
C ILE A 176 -6.21 14.36 2.33
N ASP A 177 -5.95 13.97 3.59
CA ASP A 177 -4.99 12.90 3.91
C ASP A 177 -5.51 11.54 3.39
N GLN A 178 -4.69 10.89 2.57
CA GLN A 178 -4.95 9.56 2.03
C GLN A 178 -4.22 8.45 2.83
N GLY A 179 -3.42 8.84 3.82
CA GLY A 179 -2.65 7.92 4.67
C GLY A 179 -1.16 7.84 4.32
N ILE A 180 -0.49 6.90 4.97
CA ILE A 180 0.96 6.69 4.87
C ILE A 180 1.24 5.33 4.26
N ARG A 181 2.31 5.25 3.47
CA ARG A 181 2.92 4.00 3.01
C ARG A 181 4.38 3.98 3.47
N PHE A 182 4.75 2.96 4.24
CA PHE A 182 6.09 2.82 4.84
C PHE A 182 6.79 1.51 4.44
N MET A 183 6.17 0.75 3.54
CA MET A 183 6.77 -0.42 2.88
C MET A 183 6.01 -0.73 1.58
N ALA A 184 6.67 -1.44 0.69
CA ALA A 184 6.08 -1.84 -0.59
C ALA A 184 4.87 -2.81 -0.40
N PRO A 185 3.92 -2.78 -1.33
CA PRO A 185 3.82 -1.88 -2.47
C PRO A 185 3.38 -0.47 -2.05
N TYR A 186 4.02 0.56 -2.60
CA TYR A 186 3.67 1.96 -2.32
C TYR A 186 2.46 2.39 -3.14
N ARG A 187 1.34 1.72 -2.94
CA ARG A 187 0.08 1.91 -3.66
C ARG A 187 -1.05 2.27 -2.71
N ILE A 188 -1.96 3.10 -3.17
CA ILE A 188 -3.14 3.48 -2.43
C ILE A 188 -4.34 3.62 -3.38
N VAL A 189 -5.51 3.15 -2.93
CA VAL A 189 -6.77 3.41 -3.63
C VAL A 189 -7.23 4.80 -3.24
N VAL A 190 -7.50 5.64 -4.22
CA VAL A 190 -7.98 7.01 -4.05
C VAL A 190 -9.31 7.20 -4.75
N GLY A 191 -10.19 7.94 -4.12
CA GLY A 191 -11.49 8.32 -4.66
C GLY A 191 -11.75 9.81 -4.56
N GLY A 192 -12.88 10.26 -5.10
CA GLY A 192 -13.30 11.65 -4.96
C GLY A 192 -12.41 12.67 -5.68
N LEU A 193 -11.67 12.24 -6.71
CA LEU A 193 -10.89 13.16 -7.53
C LEU A 193 -11.81 14.07 -8.33
N LYS A 194 -11.39 15.32 -8.51
CA LYS A 194 -11.99 16.25 -9.47
C LYS A 194 -11.60 15.82 -10.88
N GLU A 195 -12.40 16.16 -11.88
CA GLU A 195 -12.02 15.91 -13.27
C GLU A 195 -10.71 16.59 -13.64
N LYS A 196 -10.48 17.80 -13.11
CA LYS A 196 -9.29 18.62 -13.40
C LYS A 196 -8.69 19.23 -12.16
N ASP A 197 -7.41 19.56 -12.28
CA ASP A 197 -6.66 20.37 -11.31
C ASP A 197 -6.63 19.79 -9.90
N ASN A 198 -6.39 18.49 -9.79
CA ASN A 198 -6.12 17.88 -8.49
C ASN A 198 -4.72 18.22 -8.04
N LEU A 199 -4.56 18.64 -6.80
CA LEU A 199 -3.27 18.83 -6.15
C LEU A 199 -2.86 17.52 -5.46
N LEU A 200 -1.76 16.93 -5.90
CA LEU A 200 -1.11 15.81 -5.21
C LEU A 200 0.08 16.33 -4.41
N GLU A 201 0.12 15.96 -3.16
CA GLU A 201 1.20 16.24 -2.22
C GLU A 201 1.70 14.92 -1.63
N VAL A 202 3.00 14.65 -1.76
CA VAL A 202 3.64 13.45 -1.22
C VAL A 202 4.84 13.86 -0.37
N GLU A 203 4.71 13.67 0.94
CA GLU A 203 5.83 13.85 1.88
C GLU A 203 6.64 12.55 1.94
N VAL A 204 7.84 12.57 1.39
CA VAL A 204 8.76 11.42 1.41
C VAL A 204 9.79 11.65 2.50
N THR A 205 9.95 10.66 3.39
CA THR A 205 10.97 10.68 4.43
C THR A 205 11.97 9.54 4.19
N ASN A 206 13.25 9.89 4.10
CA ASN A 206 14.33 8.90 4.12
C ASN A 206 14.99 8.85 5.50
N LEU A 207 15.69 7.76 5.74
CA LEU A 207 16.65 7.63 6.85
C LEU A 207 18.04 7.83 6.25
N ALA A 208 18.80 8.78 6.82
CA ALA A 208 20.21 9.01 6.47
C ALA A 208 21.09 7.85 6.94
#